data_780bbb879e7b6480373f8977ac5101ca
#
_entry.id   780bbb879e7b6480373f8977ac5101ca
#
_cell.length_a   1.000
_cell.length_b   1.000
_cell.length_c   1.000
_cell.angle_alpha   90.00
_cell.angle_beta   90.00
_cell.angle_gamma   90.00
#
_symmetry.space_group_name_H-M   'P 1'
#
loop_
_entity.id
_entity.type
_entity.pdbx_description
1 polymer ?
#
loop_
_entity_poly.entity_id
_entity_poly.type
_entity_poly.pdbx_seq_one_letter_code
_entity_poly.pdbx_strand_id
1 'polypeptide(L)'
;MISVIIPTFNEEENIAQCLVSLSHQSLPRSEYEIIVVDGGSKDATCEIAQKYADLVFTQTSKKVGGARNDGVMAAKGEIIATTDADCILPPHWLKKIAEDFLDPSVVQVYGPVYPIEEGIGNQFSLFLANMFSRIGYYSKTFFYTLGCNTAFRKNAFIRAGMYRCIDAGDDLEIAMRMKDTGAILFDNGLKVGFSMRRYEKFGAVQSIYEWIAIVSDGGESGKYSYSRKDYK
;
A
#
# COMPACT_ATOMS: atom_id res chain seq x y z
N MET A 1 4.07 -9.02 -16.51
CA MET A 1 3.49 -9.67 -15.31
C MET A 1 3.57 -8.70 -14.14
N ILE A 2 2.52 -8.64 -13.30
CA ILE A 2 2.43 -7.81 -12.09
C ILE A 2 2.58 -8.70 -10.87
N SER A 3 3.38 -8.29 -9.87
CA SER A 3 3.43 -8.94 -8.55
C SER A 3 2.73 -8.04 -7.53
N VAL A 4 1.68 -8.56 -6.89
CA VAL A 4 0.94 -7.87 -5.83
C VAL A 4 1.54 -8.24 -4.49
N ILE A 5 2.06 -7.26 -3.75
CA ILE A 5 2.67 -7.46 -2.43
C ILE A 5 1.71 -7.00 -1.34
N ILE A 6 1.45 -7.88 -0.40
CA ILE A 6 0.53 -7.63 0.73
C ILE A 6 1.28 -7.89 2.04
N PRO A 7 1.78 -6.85 2.72
CA PRO A 7 2.26 -7.01 4.09
C PRO A 7 1.09 -7.29 5.01
N THR A 8 1.25 -8.20 5.95
CA THR A 8 0.18 -8.58 6.88
C THR A 8 0.70 -8.88 8.28
N PHE A 9 -0.13 -8.60 9.29
CA PHE A 9 0.14 -8.97 10.69
C PHE A 9 -1.15 -9.03 11.49
N ASN A 10 -1.59 -10.24 11.89
CA ASN A 10 -2.83 -10.50 12.62
C ASN A 10 -4.09 -9.92 11.93
N GLU A 11 -4.32 -10.33 10.69
CA GLU A 11 -5.39 -9.83 9.80
C GLU A 11 -6.41 -10.93 9.42
N GLU A 12 -6.63 -11.93 10.28
CA GLU A 12 -7.55 -13.05 10.00
C GLU A 12 -8.97 -12.60 9.64
N GLU A 13 -9.43 -11.44 10.16
CA GLU A 13 -10.76 -10.89 9.90
C GLU A 13 -10.89 -10.21 8.53
N ASN A 14 -9.78 -9.72 7.96
CA ASN A 14 -9.80 -8.84 6.78
C ASN A 14 -9.15 -9.46 5.55
N ILE A 15 -8.06 -10.23 5.73
CA ILE A 15 -7.22 -10.70 4.63
C ILE A 15 -7.99 -11.52 3.60
N ALA A 16 -9.01 -12.28 4.03
CA ALA A 16 -9.84 -13.07 3.12
C ALA A 16 -10.54 -12.19 2.09
N GLN A 17 -11.13 -11.06 2.52
CA GLN A 17 -11.84 -10.14 1.63
C GLN A 17 -10.90 -9.46 0.64
N CYS A 18 -9.73 -9.05 1.09
CA CYS A 18 -8.68 -8.50 0.22
C CYS A 18 -8.29 -9.51 -0.86
N LEU A 19 -7.95 -10.74 -0.50
CA LEU A 19 -7.51 -11.77 -1.42
C LEU A 19 -8.60 -12.24 -2.38
N VAL A 20 -9.86 -12.32 -1.92
CA VAL A 20 -11.02 -12.58 -2.77
C VAL A 20 -11.18 -11.48 -3.81
N SER A 21 -11.02 -10.20 -3.43
CA SER A 21 -11.09 -9.09 -4.38
C SER A 21 -9.99 -9.16 -5.46
N LEU A 22 -8.80 -9.65 -5.10
CA LEU A 22 -7.71 -9.91 -6.05
C LEU A 22 -7.97 -11.12 -6.96
N SER A 23 -8.65 -12.15 -6.48
CA SER A 23 -9.01 -13.31 -7.32
C SER A 23 -10.06 -12.97 -8.38
N HIS A 24 -10.80 -11.86 -8.23
CA HIS A 24 -11.83 -11.39 -9.17
C HIS A 24 -11.33 -10.23 -10.07
N GLN A 25 -10.03 -10.09 -10.26
CA GLN A 25 -9.49 -9.07 -11.16
C GLN A 25 -9.80 -9.40 -12.62
N SER A 26 -10.05 -8.36 -13.44
CA SER A 26 -10.31 -8.49 -14.87
C SER A 26 -9.06 -8.77 -15.70
N LEU A 27 -7.87 -8.59 -15.12
CA LEU A 27 -6.61 -9.03 -15.71
C LEU A 27 -6.53 -10.56 -15.64
N PRO A 28 -6.11 -11.28 -16.71
CA PRO A 28 -5.95 -12.72 -16.68
C PRO A 28 -5.07 -13.20 -15.50
N ARG A 29 -5.49 -14.26 -14.81
CA ARG A 29 -4.78 -14.78 -13.62
C ARG A 29 -3.32 -15.13 -13.89
N SER A 30 -2.99 -15.51 -15.12
CA SER A 30 -1.62 -15.80 -15.55
C SER A 30 -0.71 -14.58 -15.69
N GLU A 31 -1.28 -13.35 -15.62
CA GLU A 31 -0.55 -12.10 -15.79
C GLU A 31 -0.16 -11.44 -14.47
N TYR A 32 -0.56 -12.00 -13.34
CA TYR A 32 -0.17 -11.52 -12.02
C TYR A 32 0.07 -12.64 -11.02
N GLU A 33 0.83 -12.34 -9.99
CA GLU A 33 1.00 -13.17 -8.80
C GLU A 33 0.66 -12.39 -7.52
N ILE A 34 0.26 -13.11 -6.48
CA ILE A 34 -0.10 -12.56 -5.17
C ILE A 34 0.92 -13.08 -4.16
N ILE A 35 1.63 -12.16 -3.50
CA ILE A 35 2.66 -12.46 -2.51
C ILE A 35 2.23 -11.84 -1.18
N VAL A 36 2.00 -12.67 -0.19
CA VAL A 36 1.69 -12.24 1.18
C VAL A 36 2.96 -12.36 2.03
N VAL A 37 3.34 -11.25 2.66
CA VAL A 37 4.52 -11.16 3.52
C VAL A 37 4.08 -10.93 4.95
N ASP A 38 4.20 -11.96 5.77
CA ASP A 38 3.66 -11.99 7.13
C ASP A 38 4.65 -11.48 8.18
N GLY A 39 4.19 -10.59 9.04
CA GLY A 39 4.95 -9.99 10.14
C GLY A 39 5.12 -10.89 11.37
N GLY A 40 4.77 -12.17 11.29
CA GLY A 40 4.79 -13.11 12.41
C GLY A 40 3.43 -13.21 13.11
N SER A 41 2.35 -13.30 12.33
CA SER A 41 0.97 -13.47 12.83
C SER A 41 0.82 -14.71 13.69
N LYS A 42 -0.07 -14.61 14.68
CA LYS A 42 -0.38 -15.71 15.61
C LYS A 42 -1.83 -16.20 15.50
N ASP A 43 -2.59 -15.60 14.62
CA ASP A 43 -3.97 -15.95 14.30
C ASP A 43 -4.03 -16.74 12.98
N ALA A 44 -5.22 -16.91 12.42
CA ALA A 44 -5.42 -17.68 11.18
C ALA A 44 -4.98 -16.95 9.89
N THR A 45 -4.33 -15.77 9.98
CA THR A 45 -3.93 -14.96 8.81
C THR A 45 -3.20 -15.76 7.74
N CYS A 46 -2.13 -16.46 8.12
CA CYS A 46 -1.31 -17.22 7.16
C CYS A 46 -2.07 -18.40 6.55
N GLU A 47 -2.89 -19.11 7.35
CA GLU A 47 -3.72 -20.21 6.87
C GLU A 47 -4.73 -19.75 5.83
N ILE A 48 -5.35 -18.59 6.06
CA ILE A 48 -6.29 -17.98 5.11
C ILE A 48 -5.54 -17.56 3.84
N ALA A 49 -4.41 -16.88 3.99
CA ALA A 49 -3.61 -16.40 2.86
C ALA A 49 -3.16 -17.51 1.91
N GLN A 50 -2.77 -18.66 2.43
CA GLN A 50 -2.32 -19.82 1.66
C GLN A 50 -3.38 -20.37 0.69
N LYS A 51 -4.66 -20.06 0.90
CA LYS A 51 -5.77 -20.51 0.02
C LYS A 51 -5.87 -19.70 -1.26
N TYR A 52 -5.26 -18.51 -1.33
CA TYR A 52 -5.43 -17.54 -2.42
C TYR A 52 -4.11 -17.04 -3.02
N ALA A 53 -3.07 -16.93 -2.20
CA ALA A 53 -1.79 -16.36 -2.62
C ALA A 53 -0.88 -17.40 -3.30
N ASP A 54 -0.05 -16.95 -4.24
CA ASP A 54 0.96 -17.79 -4.90
C ASP A 54 2.16 -18.04 -3.99
N LEU A 55 2.43 -17.09 -3.08
CA LEU A 55 3.52 -17.19 -2.11
C LEU A 55 3.11 -16.53 -0.79
N VAL A 56 3.33 -17.24 0.31
CA VAL A 56 3.16 -16.73 1.68
C VAL A 56 4.43 -17.04 2.45
N PHE A 57 5.06 -16.03 3.05
CA PHE A 57 6.25 -16.23 3.87
C PHE A 57 6.38 -15.16 4.96
N THR A 58 7.15 -15.47 6.00
CA THR A 58 7.40 -14.52 7.08
C THR A 58 8.49 -13.53 6.71
N GLN A 59 8.27 -12.24 6.96
CA GLN A 59 9.25 -11.19 6.70
C GLN A 59 10.56 -11.43 7.45
N THR A 60 11.66 -11.03 6.83
CA THR A 60 13.01 -11.02 7.43
C THR A 60 13.44 -9.62 7.83
N SER A 61 12.98 -8.62 7.10
CA SER A 61 13.22 -7.21 7.35
C SER A 61 12.25 -6.68 8.42
N LYS A 62 12.54 -5.49 8.97
CA LYS A 62 11.71 -4.88 10.02
C LYS A 62 10.67 -3.94 9.42
N LYS A 63 9.54 -3.73 10.13
CA LYS A 63 8.48 -2.78 9.80
C LYS A 63 7.74 -3.14 8.51
N VAL A 64 6.70 -2.40 8.18
CA VAL A 64 5.87 -2.62 7.00
C VAL A 64 6.65 -2.37 5.69
N GLY A 65 7.48 -1.33 5.66
CA GLY A 65 8.36 -1.07 4.51
C GLY A 65 9.34 -2.22 4.26
N GLY A 66 9.88 -2.83 5.31
CA GLY A 66 10.71 -4.04 5.21
C GLY A 66 9.96 -5.24 4.67
N ALA A 67 8.73 -5.49 5.13
CA ALA A 67 7.89 -6.55 4.58
C ALA A 67 7.62 -6.36 3.09
N ARG A 68 7.31 -5.13 2.67
CA ARG A 68 7.15 -4.80 1.24
C ARG A 68 8.44 -5.06 0.45
N ASN A 69 9.60 -4.68 0.99
CA ASN A 69 10.90 -4.95 0.35
C ASN A 69 11.17 -6.44 0.18
N ASP A 70 10.92 -7.24 1.21
CA ASP A 70 11.09 -8.70 1.15
C ASP A 70 10.18 -9.29 0.05
N GLY A 71 8.94 -8.81 -0.06
CA GLY A 71 8.01 -9.17 -1.13
C GLY A 71 8.51 -8.78 -2.51
N VAL A 72 9.05 -7.57 -2.67
CA VAL A 72 9.63 -7.10 -3.95
C VAL A 72 10.81 -7.97 -4.38
N MET A 73 11.66 -8.38 -3.45
CA MET A 73 12.80 -9.25 -3.76
C MET A 73 12.35 -10.65 -4.19
N ALA A 74 11.27 -11.18 -3.62
CA ALA A 74 10.68 -12.47 -3.99
C ALA A 74 9.85 -12.41 -5.30
N ALA A 75 9.41 -11.24 -5.72
CA ALA A 75 8.54 -11.01 -6.86
C ALA A 75 9.18 -11.37 -8.20
N LYS A 76 8.41 -12.00 -9.10
CA LYS A 76 8.82 -12.31 -10.48
C LYS A 76 8.43 -11.22 -11.47
N GLY A 77 7.42 -10.40 -11.14
CA GLY A 77 6.91 -9.34 -12.02
C GLY A 77 7.86 -8.18 -12.17
N GLU A 78 7.83 -7.55 -13.33
CA GLU A 78 8.54 -6.29 -13.61
C GLU A 78 7.81 -5.08 -13.03
N ILE A 79 6.50 -5.22 -12.81
CA ILE A 79 5.65 -4.22 -12.15
C ILE A 79 5.27 -4.79 -10.78
N ILE A 80 5.48 -3.99 -9.76
CA ILE A 80 5.09 -4.29 -8.39
C ILE A 80 3.89 -3.41 -8.04
N ALA A 81 2.83 -4.02 -7.56
CA ALA A 81 1.70 -3.33 -6.95
C ALA A 81 1.67 -3.63 -5.46
N THR A 82 1.42 -2.64 -4.62
CA THR A 82 1.28 -2.85 -3.17
C THR A 82 -0.12 -2.51 -2.71
N THR A 83 -0.64 -3.33 -1.81
CA THR A 83 -1.90 -3.09 -1.10
C THR A 83 -1.80 -3.62 0.32
N ASP A 84 -2.73 -3.23 1.19
CA ASP A 84 -2.77 -3.70 2.58
C ASP A 84 -3.83 -4.81 2.74
N ALA A 85 -3.67 -5.64 3.78
CA ALA A 85 -4.51 -6.82 3.99
C ALA A 85 -5.99 -6.48 4.32
N ASP A 86 -6.27 -5.23 4.68
CA ASP A 86 -7.60 -4.70 4.99
C ASP A 86 -8.18 -3.80 3.87
N CYS A 87 -7.67 -3.93 2.66
CA CYS A 87 -8.15 -3.20 1.49
C CYS A 87 -9.06 -4.05 0.60
N ILE A 88 -9.93 -3.39 -0.16
CA ILE A 88 -10.77 -4.01 -1.19
C ILE A 88 -10.43 -3.41 -2.55
N LEU A 89 -9.98 -4.26 -3.47
CA LEU A 89 -9.54 -3.87 -4.81
C LEU A 89 -10.69 -4.01 -5.81
N PRO A 90 -11.01 -2.95 -6.58
CA PRO A 90 -12.03 -3.08 -7.63
C PRO A 90 -11.55 -4.01 -8.75
N PRO A 91 -12.48 -4.64 -9.51
CA PRO A 91 -12.12 -5.65 -10.52
C PRO A 91 -11.16 -5.16 -11.62
N HIS A 92 -11.07 -3.86 -11.85
CA HIS A 92 -10.21 -3.30 -12.90
C HIS A 92 -8.88 -2.74 -12.38
N TRP A 93 -8.58 -2.91 -11.11
CA TRP A 93 -7.40 -2.31 -10.48
C TRP A 93 -6.09 -2.75 -11.15
N LEU A 94 -5.86 -4.06 -11.32
CA LEU A 94 -4.64 -4.56 -12.00
C LEU A 94 -4.60 -4.22 -13.48
N LYS A 95 -5.77 -4.23 -14.15
CA LYS A 95 -5.84 -3.84 -15.57
C LYS A 95 -5.43 -2.38 -15.75
N LYS A 96 -5.91 -1.48 -14.90
CA LYS A 96 -5.51 -0.06 -14.95
C LYS A 96 -4.03 0.12 -14.68
N ILE A 97 -3.47 -0.57 -13.69
CA ILE A 97 -2.03 -0.57 -13.45
C ILE A 97 -1.28 -1.00 -14.72
N ALA A 98 -1.70 -2.09 -15.38
CA ALA A 98 -1.06 -2.55 -16.60
C ALA A 98 -1.13 -1.49 -17.72
N GLU A 99 -2.27 -0.83 -17.89
CA GLU A 99 -2.48 0.25 -18.87
C GLU A 99 -1.58 1.46 -18.59
N ASP A 100 -1.48 1.89 -17.34
CA ASP A 100 -0.66 3.05 -16.94
C ASP A 100 0.84 2.81 -17.20
N PHE A 101 1.30 1.57 -17.07
CA PHE A 101 2.68 1.20 -17.36
C PHE A 101 2.97 0.90 -18.85
N LEU A 102 2.02 1.11 -19.77
CA LEU A 102 2.31 1.07 -21.21
C LEU A 102 3.25 2.21 -21.62
N ASP A 103 3.19 3.35 -20.94
CA ASP A 103 4.18 4.40 -21.09
C ASP A 103 5.49 4.00 -20.37
N PRO A 104 6.60 3.78 -21.10
CA PRO A 104 7.87 3.36 -20.50
C PRO A 104 8.49 4.42 -19.60
N SER A 105 8.10 5.68 -19.69
CA SER A 105 8.58 6.78 -18.83
C SER A 105 7.96 6.72 -17.43
N VAL A 106 6.79 6.09 -17.27
CA VAL A 106 6.12 5.96 -15.98
C VAL A 106 6.84 4.92 -15.13
N VAL A 107 7.32 5.35 -13.96
CA VAL A 107 8.03 4.49 -13.00
C VAL A 107 7.20 4.19 -11.75
N GLN A 108 6.23 5.04 -11.43
CA GLN A 108 5.32 4.86 -10.31
C GLN A 108 3.92 5.36 -10.68
N VAL A 109 2.90 4.63 -10.22
CA VAL A 109 1.49 5.00 -10.31
C VAL A 109 0.87 4.90 -8.93
N TYR A 110 -0.01 5.82 -8.60
CA TYR A 110 -0.82 5.75 -7.39
C TYR A 110 -2.19 6.39 -7.63
N GLY A 111 -3.15 6.09 -6.76
CA GLY A 111 -4.50 6.57 -6.94
C GLY A 111 -5.22 6.89 -5.63
N PRO A 112 -6.46 7.40 -5.73
CA PRO A 112 -7.25 7.74 -4.56
C PRO A 112 -7.76 6.50 -3.82
N VAL A 113 -8.10 6.69 -2.55
CA VAL A 113 -8.74 5.69 -1.70
C VAL A 113 -10.15 6.16 -1.30
N TYR A 114 -11.04 5.22 -1.00
CA TYR A 114 -12.37 5.51 -0.47
C TYR A 114 -12.63 4.62 0.76
N PRO A 115 -13.45 5.07 1.74
CA PRO A 115 -13.69 4.30 2.95
C PRO A 115 -14.54 3.06 2.65
N ILE A 116 -14.17 1.93 3.25
CA ILE A 116 -14.99 0.71 3.25
C ILE A 116 -16.15 0.87 4.22
N GLU A 117 -15.84 1.41 5.40
CA GLU A 117 -16.83 1.67 6.46
C GLU A 117 -17.61 2.95 6.15
N GLU A 118 -18.93 2.86 6.27
CA GLU A 118 -19.84 3.99 6.06
C GLU A 118 -19.66 5.04 7.15
N GLY A 119 -19.80 6.32 6.77
CA GLY A 119 -19.74 7.44 7.70
C GLY A 119 -19.30 8.73 7.04
N ILE A 120 -19.96 9.85 7.37
CA ILE A 120 -19.64 11.17 6.82
C ILE A 120 -18.22 11.59 7.21
N GLY A 121 -17.80 11.28 8.44
CA GLY A 121 -16.44 11.58 8.92
C GLY A 121 -15.36 10.83 8.13
N ASN A 122 -15.57 9.55 7.84
CA ASN A 122 -14.68 8.71 7.06
C ASN A 122 -14.54 9.24 5.61
N GLN A 123 -15.69 9.54 4.99
CA GLN A 123 -15.73 10.12 3.64
C GLN A 123 -14.99 11.47 3.58
N PHE A 124 -15.23 12.36 4.55
CA PHE A 124 -14.58 13.67 4.60
C PHE A 124 -13.06 13.55 4.82
N SER A 125 -12.62 12.68 5.72
CA SER A 125 -11.19 12.45 6.00
C SER A 125 -10.44 11.97 4.75
N LEU A 126 -11.00 10.98 4.04
CA LEU A 126 -10.37 10.47 2.82
C LEU A 126 -10.51 11.45 1.63
N PHE A 127 -11.58 12.24 1.58
CA PHE A 127 -11.68 13.33 0.61
C PHE A 127 -10.52 14.32 0.78
N LEU A 128 -10.20 14.73 2.00
CA LEU A 128 -9.06 15.62 2.27
C LEU A 128 -7.72 14.96 1.91
N ALA A 129 -7.51 13.69 2.27
CA ALA A 129 -6.31 12.96 1.91
C ALA A 129 -6.12 12.87 0.38
N ASN A 130 -7.19 12.53 -0.36
CA ASN A 130 -7.17 12.48 -1.81
C ASN A 130 -6.94 13.85 -2.45
N MET A 131 -7.52 14.92 -1.87
CA MET A 131 -7.27 16.29 -2.32
C MET A 131 -5.79 16.65 -2.13
N PHE A 132 -5.21 16.29 -1.00
CA PHE A 132 -3.80 16.52 -0.71
C PHE A 132 -2.88 15.76 -1.69
N SER A 133 -3.20 14.49 -1.99
CA SER A 133 -2.52 13.68 -3.02
C SER A 133 -2.54 14.36 -4.40
N ARG A 134 -3.70 14.90 -4.80
CA ARG A 134 -3.84 15.63 -6.08
C ARG A 134 -3.03 16.93 -6.11
N ILE A 135 -3.10 17.72 -5.04
CA ILE A 135 -2.33 18.97 -4.93
C ILE A 135 -0.83 18.67 -5.06
N GLY A 136 -0.34 17.66 -4.35
CA GLY A 136 1.05 17.23 -4.42
C GLY A 136 1.47 16.85 -5.84
N TYR A 137 0.65 16.04 -6.52
CA TYR A 137 0.90 15.61 -7.89
C TYR A 137 0.96 16.77 -8.89
N TYR A 138 -0.05 17.66 -8.88
CA TYR A 138 -0.09 18.79 -9.83
C TYR A 138 0.96 19.85 -9.54
N SER A 139 1.29 20.09 -8.28
CA SER A 139 2.35 21.04 -7.89
C SER A 139 3.75 20.49 -8.13
N LYS A 140 3.90 19.16 -8.24
CA LYS A 140 5.19 18.44 -8.34
C LYS A 140 6.15 18.72 -7.17
N THR A 141 5.61 19.24 -6.06
CA THR A 141 6.42 19.57 -4.87
C THR A 141 6.59 18.39 -3.95
N PHE A 142 5.56 17.56 -3.83
CA PHE A 142 5.56 16.32 -3.06
C PHE A 142 4.64 15.29 -3.71
N PHE A 143 4.82 14.00 -3.37
CA PHE A 143 3.94 12.94 -3.82
C PHE A 143 3.40 12.22 -2.59
N TYR A 144 2.16 12.51 -2.22
CA TYR A 144 1.47 11.84 -1.12
C TYR A 144 0.86 10.54 -1.64
N THR A 145 1.68 9.50 -1.65
CA THR A 145 1.27 8.15 -2.03
C THR A 145 0.81 7.38 -0.79
N LEU A 146 -0.09 6.45 -0.99
CA LEU A 146 -0.54 5.53 0.05
C LEU A 146 -0.03 4.13 -0.32
N GLY A 147 0.69 3.49 0.58
CA GLY A 147 1.27 2.17 0.35
C GLY A 147 0.24 1.10 0.00
N CYS A 148 -1.03 1.32 0.36
CA CYS A 148 -2.13 0.43 0.01
C CYS A 148 -2.66 0.60 -1.43
N ASN A 149 -2.25 1.64 -2.15
CA ASN A 149 -2.69 1.90 -3.54
C ASN A 149 -1.60 2.54 -4.37
N THR A 150 -0.50 1.84 -4.54
CA THR A 150 0.62 2.27 -5.39
C THR A 150 1.19 1.10 -6.18
N ALA A 151 1.75 1.41 -7.35
CA ALA A 151 2.50 0.45 -8.14
C ALA A 151 3.76 1.12 -8.72
N PHE A 152 4.80 0.34 -9.01
CA PHE A 152 6.06 0.86 -9.53
C PHE A 152 6.80 -0.17 -10.38
N ARG A 153 7.68 0.31 -11.27
CA ARG A 153 8.63 -0.54 -11.97
C ARG A 153 9.67 -1.06 -10.97
N LYS A 154 9.79 -2.40 -10.86
CA LYS A 154 10.70 -3.07 -9.92
C LYS A 154 12.12 -2.52 -10.00
N ASN A 155 12.67 -2.41 -11.21
CA ASN A 155 14.04 -1.94 -11.39
C ASN A 155 14.23 -0.47 -10.97
N ALA A 156 13.25 0.41 -11.24
CA ALA A 156 13.30 1.80 -10.82
C ALA A 156 13.23 1.92 -9.28
N PHE A 157 12.35 1.14 -8.65
CA PHE A 157 12.21 1.07 -7.21
C PHE A 157 13.50 0.59 -6.51
N ILE A 158 14.14 -0.46 -7.05
CA ILE A 158 15.44 -0.95 -6.51
C ILE A 158 16.52 0.11 -6.66
N ARG A 159 16.61 0.79 -7.82
CA ARG A 159 17.58 1.90 -8.01
C ARG A 159 17.31 3.07 -7.09
N ALA A 160 16.07 3.36 -6.76
CA ALA A 160 15.71 4.38 -5.78
C ALA A 160 16.07 4.01 -4.33
N GLY A 161 16.51 2.76 -4.07
CA GLY A 161 16.95 2.28 -2.77
C GLY A 161 15.84 1.67 -1.90
N MET A 162 14.70 1.31 -2.49
CA MET A 162 13.57 0.61 -1.86
C MET A 162 12.96 1.38 -0.66
N TYR A 163 12.01 0.81 0.05
CA TYR A 163 11.43 1.42 1.25
C TYR A 163 12.44 1.49 2.40
N ARG A 164 12.43 2.58 3.14
CA ARG A 164 13.09 2.62 4.45
C ARG A 164 12.25 1.88 5.48
N CYS A 165 12.91 1.16 6.40
CA CYS A 165 12.24 0.43 7.48
C CYS A 165 11.90 1.37 8.65
N ILE A 166 11.05 2.36 8.40
CA ILE A 166 10.58 3.37 9.35
C ILE A 166 9.14 3.09 9.80
N ASP A 167 8.67 3.77 10.84
CA ASP A 167 7.35 3.50 11.43
C ASP A 167 6.19 4.17 10.69
N ALA A 168 6.44 5.27 9.98
CA ALA A 168 5.46 5.94 9.14
C ALA A 168 6.14 6.81 8.06
N GLY A 169 5.45 7.04 6.95
CA GLY A 169 5.90 7.91 5.87
C GLY A 169 6.89 7.28 4.89
N ASP A 170 7.10 5.97 4.96
CA ASP A 170 7.94 5.20 4.04
C ASP A 170 7.48 5.31 2.59
N ASP A 171 6.18 5.38 2.36
CA ASP A 171 5.56 5.54 1.04
C ASP A 171 5.73 6.95 0.46
N LEU A 172 5.63 7.99 1.30
CA LEU A 172 5.93 9.37 0.90
C LEU A 172 7.43 9.53 0.57
N GLU A 173 8.28 8.99 1.42
CA GLU A 173 9.74 9.10 1.31
C GLU A 173 10.26 8.41 0.04
N ILE A 174 9.78 7.21 -0.27
CA ILE A 174 10.17 6.50 -1.49
C ILE A 174 9.66 7.23 -2.74
N ALA A 175 8.44 7.76 -2.73
CA ALA A 175 7.92 8.52 -3.87
C ALA A 175 8.78 9.74 -4.19
N MET A 176 9.31 10.42 -3.17
CA MET A 176 10.24 11.54 -3.37
C MET A 176 11.59 11.13 -3.98
N ARG A 177 12.05 9.90 -3.76
CA ARG A 177 13.25 9.35 -4.44
C ARG A 177 12.92 8.79 -5.83
N MET A 178 11.71 8.23 -6.01
CA MET A 178 11.27 7.69 -7.30
C MET A 178 11.14 8.76 -8.38
N LYS A 179 10.78 10.01 -8.04
CA LYS A 179 10.66 11.11 -9.02
C LYS A 179 11.94 11.36 -9.83
N ASP A 180 13.08 11.01 -9.27
CA ASP A 180 14.38 11.20 -9.94
C ASP A 180 14.70 10.02 -10.90
N THR A 181 13.87 8.99 -10.92
CA THR A 181 14.06 7.81 -11.78
C THR A 181 13.11 7.78 -12.99
N GLY A 182 12.06 8.61 -13.02
CA GLY A 182 11.10 8.71 -14.12
C GLY A 182 9.80 9.40 -13.72
N ALA A 183 8.78 9.27 -14.55
CA ALA A 183 7.49 9.91 -14.31
C ALA A 183 6.68 9.19 -13.23
N ILE A 184 6.09 9.97 -12.33
CA ILE A 184 5.08 9.50 -11.36
C ILE A 184 3.72 9.92 -11.85
N LEU A 185 2.76 8.99 -11.93
CA LEU A 185 1.40 9.20 -12.40
C LEU A 185 0.40 9.10 -11.24
N PHE A 186 -0.53 10.05 -11.15
CA PHE A 186 -1.72 9.95 -10.32
C PHE A 186 -2.92 9.60 -11.20
N ASP A 187 -3.42 8.36 -11.09
CA ASP A 187 -4.62 7.94 -11.83
C ASP A 187 -5.87 8.02 -10.95
N ASN A 188 -6.79 8.94 -11.30
CA ASN A 188 -8.07 9.10 -10.62
C ASN A 188 -8.98 7.86 -10.69
N GLY A 189 -8.77 6.98 -11.66
CA GLY A 189 -9.52 5.75 -11.83
C GLY A 189 -8.97 4.58 -11.03
N LEU A 190 -7.75 4.69 -10.52
CA LEU A 190 -7.12 3.66 -9.69
C LEU A 190 -7.59 3.80 -8.23
N LYS A 191 -8.87 3.48 -7.98
CA LYS A 191 -9.51 3.62 -6.66
C LYS A 191 -9.41 2.32 -5.87
N VAL A 192 -9.13 2.42 -4.56
CA VAL A 192 -9.07 1.28 -3.64
C VAL A 192 -9.92 1.54 -2.42
N GLY A 193 -10.68 0.53 -1.97
CA GLY A 193 -11.37 0.55 -0.69
C GLY A 193 -10.36 0.45 0.45
N PHE A 194 -10.41 1.39 1.38
CA PHE A 194 -9.47 1.53 2.50
C PHE A 194 -10.21 1.44 3.82
N SER A 195 -9.72 0.60 4.74
CA SER A 195 -10.33 0.46 6.05
C SER A 195 -10.04 1.65 6.96
N MET A 196 -11.10 2.19 7.55
CA MET A 196 -11.03 3.31 8.51
C MET A 196 -10.97 2.86 9.97
N ARG A 197 -10.92 1.54 10.25
CA ARG A 197 -10.95 0.96 11.61
C ARG A 197 -9.91 1.58 12.56
N ARG A 198 -8.70 1.92 12.07
CA ARG A 198 -7.68 2.63 12.85
C ARG A 198 -8.19 3.98 13.33
N TYR A 199 -8.77 4.74 12.42
CA TYR A 199 -9.26 6.09 12.71
C TYR A 199 -10.50 6.08 13.59
N GLU A 200 -11.35 5.06 13.46
CA GLU A 200 -12.51 4.86 14.32
C GLU A 200 -12.12 4.46 15.74
N LYS A 201 -11.17 3.52 15.88
CA LYS A 201 -10.74 3.02 17.19
C LYS A 201 -9.90 4.04 17.99
N PHE A 202 -9.01 4.76 17.34
CA PHE A 202 -8.05 5.65 17.99
C PHE A 202 -8.32 7.14 17.78
N GLY A 203 -9.34 7.49 17.00
CA GLY A 203 -9.69 8.85 16.64
C GLY A 203 -8.86 9.38 15.46
N ALA A 204 -9.55 9.97 14.47
CA ALA A 204 -8.90 10.47 13.26
C ALA A 204 -7.87 11.58 13.57
N VAL A 205 -8.22 12.55 14.41
CA VAL A 205 -7.34 13.67 14.77
C VAL A 205 -6.06 13.18 15.44
N GLN A 206 -6.19 12.27 16.42
CA GLN A 206 -5.03 11.71 17.12
C GLN A 206 -4.13 10.90 16.16
N SER A 207 -4.72 10.08 15.30
CA SER A 207 -3.96 9.27 14.33
C SER A 207 -3.20 10.12 13.32
N ILE A 208 -3.83 11.19 12.81
CA ILE A 208 -3.20 12.15 11.89
C ILE A 208 -2.07 12.92 12.60
N TYR A 209 -2.32 13.39 13.83
CA TYR A 209 -1.30 14.08 14.62
C TYR A 209 -0.07 13.21 14.86
N GLU A 210 -0.26 11.96 15.32
CA GLU A 210 0.85 11.04 15.53
C GLU A 210 1.62 10.76 14.23
N TRP A 211 0.90 10.56 13.11
CA TRP A 211 1.52 10.36 11.81
C TRP A 211 2.38 11.55 11.37
N ILE A 212 1.85 12.77 11.46
CA ILE A 212 2.60 14.01 11.14
C ILE A 212 3.83 14.13 12.03
N ALA A 213 3.70 13.89 13.34
CA ALA A 213 4.80 13.98 14.27
C ALA A 213 5.91 12.96 13.95
N ILE A 214 5.55 11.71 13.63
CA ILE A 214 6.50 10.66 13.26
C ILE A 214 7.23 11.04 11.96
N VAL A 215 6.50 11.48 10.94
CA VAL A 215 7.09 11.88 9.65
C VAL A 215 8.04 13.08 9.84
N SER A 216 7.69 14.03 10.69
CA SER A 216 8.53 15.19 11.02
C SER A 216 9.80 14.79 11.78
N ASP A 217 9.76 13.72 12.57
CA ASP A 217 10.91 13.17 13.30
C ASP A 217 11.70 12.12 12.46
N GLY A 218 11.54 12.14 11.13
CA GLY A 218 12.28 11.25 10.22
C GLY A 218 11.73 9.82 10.12
N GLY A 219 10.50 9.60 10.56
CA GLY A 219 9.80 8.33 10.44
C GLY A 219 9.93 7.39 11.65
N GLU A 220 10.58 7.82 12.74
CA GLU A 220 10.78 7.01 13.94
C GLU A 220 9.71 7.29 15.01
N SER A 221 8.99 6.24 15.43
CA SER A 221 7.85 6.36 16.37
C SER A 221 8.22 6.31 17.85
N GLY A 222 9.49 6.47 18.24
CA GLY A 222 9.99 6.22 19.59
C GLY A 222 9.14 6.76 20.74
N LYS A 223 8.46 7.89 20.55
CA LYS A 223 7.54 8.54 21.49
C LYS A 223 6.06 8.20 21.26
N TYR A 224 5.72 7.56 20.15
CA TYR A 224 4.35 7.35 19.71
C TYR A 224 4.04 5.87 19.56
N SER A 225 2.77 5.51 19.72
CA SER A 225 2.32 4.12 19.62
C SER A 225 1.74 3.76 18.23
N TYR A 226 1.89 4.62 17.23
CA TYR A 226 1.26 4.49 15.92
C TYR A 226 1.42 3.10 15.29
N SER A 227 2.65 2.56 15.25
CA SER A 227 2.96 1.25 14.66
C SER A 227 2.75 0.07 15.61
N ARG A 228 2.41 0.32 16.89
CA ARG A 228 2.22 -0.71 17.92
C ARG A 228 0.76 -0.89 18.33
N LYS A 229 -0.15 -0.12 17.74
CA LYS A 229 -1.57 -0.18 18.08
C LYS A 229 -2.16 -1.51 17.60
N ASP A 230 -2.86 -2.18 18.51
CA ASP A 230 -3.70 -3.32 18.19
C ASP A 230 -5.04 -2.82 17.67
N TYR A 231 -5.43 -3.24 16.48
CA TYR A 231 -6.66 -2.85 15.79
C TYR A 231 -7.81 -3.83 15.98
N LYS A 232 -7.58 -4.93 16.70
CA LYS A 232 -8.61 -5.92 17.06
C LYS A 232 -9.56 -5.42 18.14
#